data_4a94d3cde0a5adbba89b2aede70b87c9
#
_entry.id   4a94d3cde0a5adbba89b2aede70b87c9
#
_cell.length_a   1.000
_cell.length_b   1.000
_cell.length_c   1.000
_cell.angle_alpha   90.00
_cell.angle_beta   90.00
_cell.angle_gamma   90.00
#
_symmetry.space_group_name_H-M   'P 1'
#
loop_
_entity.id
_entity.type
_entity.pdbx_description
1 polymer ?
#
loop_
_entity_poly.entity_id
_entity_poly.type
_entity_poly.pdbx_seq_one_letter_code
_entity_poly.pdbx_strand_id
1 'polypeptide(L)'
;MYVGMNLKNDDGQAAAAFYDKRRKWLDFICEMDGLSDRAFRVGYWLAKRMNGSDQCCWYGMKEISKRLTMSEDKVLRAVAELEERGVMIVVREHRKSNSYFIRLPFE
;
A
#
# COMPACT_ATOMS: atom_id res chain seq x y z
N MET A 1 -6.53 18.46 29.89
CA MET A 1 -7.84 18.95 29.46
C MET A 1 -7.97 18.98 27.95
N TYR A 2 -7.08 19.66 27.29
CA TYR A 2 -7.11 19.69 25.83
C TYR A 2 -6.43 18.48 25.18
N VAL A 3 -5.89 17.61 26.00
CA VAL A 3 -5.17 16.43 25.53
C VAL A 3 -6.06 15.58 24.62
N GLY A 4 -7.33 15.39 25.00
CA GLY A 4 -8.26 14.62 24.18
C GLY A 4 -8.54 15.26 22.84
N MET A 5 -8.67 16.60 22.82
CA MET A 5 -8.89 17.33 21.59
C MET A 5 -7.65 17.30 20.70
N ASN A 6 -6.47 17.42 21.31
CA ASN A 6 -5.20 17.35 20.59
C ASN A 6 -5.02 15.99 19.94
N LEU A 7 -5.34 14.91 20.66
CA LEU A 7 -5.26 13.56 20.12
C LEU A 7 -6.19 13.40 18.93
N LYS A 8 -7.39 13.94 19.04
CA LYS A 8 -8.37 13.86 17.97
C LYS A 8 -7.90 14.62 16.73
N ASN A 9 -7.31 15.80 16.93
CA ASN A 9 -6.75 16.61 15.85
C ASN A 9 -5.56 15.90 15.22
N ASP A 10 -4.70 15.28 16.06
CA ASP A 10 -3.53 14.54 15.58
C ASP A 10 -3.96 13.33 14.75
N ASP A 11 -5.01 12.62 15.16
CA ASP A 11 -5.54 11.50 14.40
C ASP A 11 -6.08 11.95 13.05
N GLY A 12 -6.81 13.07 13.04
CA GLY A 12 -7.31 13.65 11.81
C GLY A 12 -6.20 14.13 10.89
N GLN A 13 -5.17 14.72 11.47
CA GLN A 13 -4.00 15.17 10.71
C GLN A 13 -3.21 14.00 10.15
N ALA A 14 -3.06 12.93 10.93
CA ALA A 14 -2.36 11.73 10.49
C ALA A 14 -3.10 11.07 9.34
N ALA A 15 -4.42 11.00 9.41
CA ALA A 15 -5.24 10.43 8.35
C ALA A 15 -5.14 11.27 7.08
N ALA A 16 -5.24 12.59 7.22
CA ALA A 16 -5.12 13.50 6.07
C ALA A 16 -3.74 13.39 5.43
N ALA A 17 -2.70 13.30 6.24
CA ALA A 17 -1.32 13.14 5.76
C ALA A 17 -1.17 11.83 5.00
N PHE A 18 -1.80 10.76 5.49
CA PHE A 18 -1.75 9.47 4.80
C PHE A 18 -2.42 9.54 3.44
N TYR A 19 -3.60 10.15 3.33
CA TYR A 19 -4.30 10.25 2.05
C TYR A 19 -3.52 11.11 1.06
N ASP A 20 -2.84 12.14 1.54
CA ASP A 20 -1.96 12.94 0.71
C ASP A 20 -0.76 12.11 0.23
N LYS A 21 -0.15 11.36 1.14
CA LYS A 21 0.95 10.45 0.80
C LYS A 21 0.50 9.42 -0.22
N ARG A 22 -0.69 8.83 -0.04
CA ARG A 22 -1.22 7.84 -0.97
C ARG A 22 -1.40 8.42 -2.37
N ARG A 23 -1.93 9.63 -2.46
CA ARG A 23 -2.10 10.30 -3.75
C ARG A 23 -0.76 10.52 -4.44
N LYS A 24 0.23 10.99 -3.70
CA LYS A 24 1.58 11.19 -4.21
C LYS A 24 2.21 9.87 -4.63
N TRP A 25 2.00 8.84 -3.84
CA TRP A 25 2.54 7.51 -4.12
C TRP A 25 1.96 6.93 -5.41
N LEU A 26 0.65 7.07 -5.60
CA LEU A 26 0.00 6.57 -6.82
C LEU A 26 0.57 7.25 -8.06
N ASP A 27 0.76 8.56 -7.99
CA ASP A 27 1.38 9.29 -9.10
C ASP A 27 2.81 8.85 -9.30
N PHE A 28 3.55 8.68 -8.22
CA PHE A 28 4.96 8.28 -8.26
C PHE A 28 5.14 6.94 -8.95
N ILE A 29 4.36 5.92 -8.57
CA ILE A 29 4.50 4.60 -9.19
C ILE A 29 3.96 4.58 -10.60
N CYS A 30 2.96 5.40 -10.90
CA CYS A 30 2.40 5.50 -12.24
C CYS A 30 3.45 6.01 -13.23
N GLU A 31 4.28 6.94 -12.80
CA GLU A 31 5.31 7.56 -13.64
C GLU A 31 6.68 6.88 -13.51
N MET A 32 6.77 5.85 -12.70
CA MET A 32 8.06 5.19 -12.44
C MET A 32 8.55 4.43 -13.67
N ASP A 33 9.70 4.86 -14.16
CA ASP A 33 10.33 4.21 -15.32
C ASP A 33 10.71 2.77 -14.99
N GLY A 34 10.35 1.86 -15.87
CA GLY A 34 10.69 0.46 -15.72
C GLY A 34 9.77 -0.35 -14.81
N LEU A 35 8.80 0.28 -14.17
CA LEU A 35 7.83 -0.48 -13.38
C LEU A 35 6.82 -1.14 -14.32
N SER A 36 6.58 -2.43 -14.14
CA SER A 36 5.66 -3.15 -15.02
C SER A 36 4.21 -2.69 -14.77
N ASP A 37 3.38 -2.80 -15.81
CA ASP A 37 1.96 -2.47 -15.72
C ASP A 37 1.28 -3.32 -14.65
N ARG A 38 1.68 -4.54 -14.55
CA ARG A 38 1.19 -5.51 -13.59
C ARG A 38 1.50 -5.06 -12.14
N ALA A 39 2.71 -4.60 -11.90
CA ALA A 39 3.11 -4.10 -10.59
C ALA A 39 2.32 -2.83 -10.24
N PHE A 40 2.15 -1.93 -11.20
CA PHE A 40 1.34 -0.73 -10.99
C PHE A 40 -0.09 -1.11 -10.62
N ARG A 41 -0.68 -2.03 -11.37
CA ARG A 41 -2.07 -2.44 -11.13
C ARG A 41 -2.28 -3.03 -9.75
N VAL A 42 -1.37 -3.92 -9.31
CA VAL A 42 -1.44 -4.52 -7.98
C VAL A 42 -1.21 -3.46 -6.90
N GLY A 43 -0.22 -2.60 -7.11
CA GLY A 43 0.08 -1.52 -6.17
C GLY A 43 -1.09 -0.56 -6.02
N TYR A 44 -1.69 -0.16 -7.11
CA TYR A 44 -2.86 0.72 -7.11
C TYR A 44 -4.00 0.08 -6.30
N TRP A 45 -4.31 -1.18 -6.58
CA TRP A 45 -5.39 -1.87 -5.91
C TRP A 45 -5.16 -1.96 -4.40
N LEU A 46 -3.95 -2.32 -4.00
CA LEU A 46 -3.60 -2.41 -2.57
C LEU A 46 -3.68 -1.05 -1.89
N ALA A 47 -3.09 -0.02 -2.49
CA ALA A 47 -3.07 1.32 -1.92
C ALA A 47 -4.49 1.86 -1.70
N LYS A 48 -5.40 1.59 -2.63
CA LYS A 48 -6.77 2.07 -2.53
C LYS A 48 -7.56 1.37 -1.42
N ARG A 49 -7.07 0.26 -0.89
CA ARG A 49 -7.67 -0.45 0.25
C ARG A 49 -7.06 -0.07 1.59
N MET A 50 -6.04 0.78 1.57
CA MET A 50 -5.46 1.32 2.79
C MET A 50 -6.25 2.55 3.20
N ASN A 51 -6.39 2.76 4.50
CA ASN A 51 -7.10 3.94 5.02
C ASN A 51 -6.22 4.72 5.98
N GLY A 52 -6.66 5.93 6.33
CA GLY A 52 -5.87 6.82 7.17
C GLY A 52 -5.70 6.34 8.61
N SER A 53 -6.59 5.46 9.06
CA SER A 53 -6.53 4.89 10.40
C SER A 53 -5.45 3.83 10.50
N ASP A 54 -5.51 2.83 9.61
CA ASP A 54 -4.61 1.68 9.61
C ASP A 54 -3.32 1.96 8.82
N GLN A 55 -3.43 2.74 7.78
CA GLN A 55 -2.34 3.10 6.86
C GLN A 55 -1.67 1.89 6.22
N CYS A 56 -2.40 0.79 6.15
CA CYS A 56 -1.97 -0.46 5.53
C CYS A 56 -3.21 -1.27 5.17
N CYS A 57 -3.00 -2.40 4.50
CA CYS A 57 -4.08 -3.34 4.24
C CYS A 57 -3.55 -4.77 4.36
N TRP A 58 -4.48 -5.72 4.46
CA TRP A 58 -4.17 -7.14 4.67
C TRP A 58 -4.91 -7.97 3.64
N TYR A 59 -4.18 -8.62 2.73
CA TYR A 59 -4.78 -9.48 1.72
C TYR A 59 -3.85 -10.64 1.41
N GLY A 60 -4.42 -11.83 1.25
CA GLY A 60 -3.67 -12.99 0.78
C GLY A 60 -3.54 -12.95 -0.73
N MET A 61 -2.58 -13.68 -1.26
CA MET A 61 -2.33 -13.73 -2.71
C MET A 61 -3.53 -14.25 -3.50
N LYS A 62 -4.28 -15.20 -2.94
CA LYS A 62 -5.47 -15.73 -3.59
C LYS A 62 -6.56 -14.69 -3.75
N GLU A 63 -6.76 -13.87 -2.74
CA GLU A 63 -7.77 -12.82 -2.78
C GLU A 63 -7.40 -11.78 -3.84
N ILE A 64 -6.16 -11.33 -3.84
CA ILE A 64 -5.68 -10.35 -4.82
C ILE A 64 -5.83 -10.92 -6.24
N SER A 65 -5.37 -12.15 -6.42
CA SER A 65 -5.46 -12.88 -7.69
C SER A 65 -6.88 -12.92 -8.22
N LYS A 66 -7.81 -13.28 -7.36
CA LYS A 66 -9.23 -13.38 -7.70
C LYS A 66 -9.81 -12.02 -8.07
N ARG A 67 -9.53 -11.00 -7.26
CA ARG A 67 -10.10 -9.66 -7.46
C ARG A 67 -9.56 -9.00 -8.73
N LEU A 68 -8.31 -9.24 -9.06
CA LEU A 68 -7.68 -8.62 -10.23
C LEU A 68 -7.69 -9.51 -11.47
N THR A 69 -8.22 -10.72 -11.35
CA THR A 69 -8.23 -11.69 -12.45
C THR A 69 -6.82 -11.90 -13.01
N MET A 70 -5.91 -12.17 -12.10
CA MET A 70 -4.48 -12.40 -12.35
C MET A 70 -4.09 -13.71 -11.70
N SER A 71 -3.13 -14.45 -12.26
CA SER A 71 -2.63 -15.64 -11.59
C SER A 71 -1.92 -15.27 -10.30
N GLU A 72 -1.89 -16.18 -9.33
CA GLU A 72 -1.18 -15.94 -8.07
C GLU A 72 0.30 -15.67 -8.30
N ASP A 73 0.89 -16.34 -9.28
CA ASP A 73 2.29 -16.14 -9.64
C ASP A 73 2.54 -14.70 -10.12
N LYS A 74 1.64 -14.18 -10.95
CA LYS A 74 1.75 -12.79 -11.42
C LYS A 74 1.61 -11.80 -10.28
N VAL A 75 0.69 -12.05 -9.34
CA VAL A 75 0.52 -11.21 -8.16
C VAL A 75 1.78 -11.24 -7.32
N LEU A 76 2.34 -12.43 -7.09
CA LEU A 76 3.55 -12.59 -6.30
C LEU A 76 4.71 -11.80 -6.91
N ARG A 77 4.88 -11.89 -8.22
CA ARG A 77 5.93 -11.16 -8.92
C ARG A 77 5.72 -9.65 -8.88
N ALA A 78 4.47 -9.21 -9.00
CA ALA A 78 4.14 -7.79 -8.92
C ALA A 78 4.48 -7.22 -7.55
N VAL A 79 4.12 -7.93 -6.49
CA VAL A 79 4.43 -7.52 -5.12
C VAL A 79 5.94 -7.49 -4.90
N ALA A 80 6.65 -8.52 -5.37
CA ALA A 80 8.11 -8.58 -5.25
C ALA A 80 8.77 -7.42 -5.98
N GLU A 81 8.26 -7.05 -7.14
CA GLU A 81 8.77 -5.91 -7.91
C GLU A 81 8.61 -4.60 -7.13
N LEU A 82 7.44 -4.39 -6.53
CA LEU A 82 7.19 -3.19 -5.73
C LEU A 82 8.12 -3.12 -4.52
N GLU A 83 8.36 -4.26 -3.87
CA GLU A 83 9.32 -4.34 -2.76
C GLU A 83 10.73 -4.02 -3.21
N GLU A 84 11.16 -4.61 -4.31
CA GLU A 84 12.49 -4.44 -4.88
C GLU A 84 12.75 -2.99 -5.26
N ARG A 85 11.75 -2.31 -5.78
CA ARG A 85 11.85 -0.91 -6.14
C ARG A 85 11.78 0.00 -4.91
N GLY A 86 11.54 -0.55 -3.73
CA GLY A 86 11.54 0.22 -2.48
C GLY A 86 10.29 1.05 -2.26
N VAL A 87 9.22 0.78 -2.98
CA VAL A 87 7.97 1.55 -2.88
C VAL A 87 6.90 0.85 -2.06
N MET A 88 7.16 -0.38 -1.62
CA MET A 88 6.21 -1.12 -0.80
C MET A 88 6.96 -1.94 0.24
N ILE A 89 6.42 -1.94 1.46
CA ILE A 89 6.90 -2.79 2.54
C ILE A 89 5.86 -3.88 2.73
N VAL A 90 6.29 -5.13 2.72
CA VAL A 90 5.41 -6.27 2.93
C VAL A 90 5.85 -6.98 4.20
N VAL A 91 4.94 -7.05 5.16
CA VAL A 91 5.19 -7.79 6.39
C VAL A 91 4.49 -9.13 6.26
N ARG A 92 5.28 -10.19 6.29
CA ARG A 92 4.79 -11.56 6.14
C ARG A 92 4.75 -12.23 7.51
N GLU A 93 3.56 -12.65 7.91
CA GLU A 93 3.37 -13.36 9.15
C GLU A 93 2.94 -14.78 8.86
N HIS A 94 3.48 -15.72 9.63
CA HIS A 94 3.16 -17.13 9.47
C HIS A 94 1.66 -17.35 9.70
N ARG A 95 1.00 -17.99 8.74
CA ARG A 95 -0.44 -18.34 8.79
C ARG A 95 -1.40 -17.15 8.79
N LYS A 96 -0.91 -15.97 8.43
CA LYS A 96 -1.75 -14.79 8.31
C LYS A 96 -1.58 -14.16 6.94
N SER A 97 -2.54 -13.33 6.56
CA SER A 97 -2.42 -12.53 5.36
C SER A 97 -1.26 -11.55 5.52
N ASN A 98 -0.58 -11.26 4.42
CA ASN A 98 0.47 -10.26 4.41
C ASN A 98 -0.11 -8.88 4.72
N SER A 99 0.68 -8.05 5.37
CA SER A 99 0.37 -6.65 5.57
C SER A 99 1.18 -5.83 4.57
N TYR A 100 0.54 -4.86 3.94
CA TYR A 100 1.15 -4.05 2.88
C TYR A 100 1.14 -2.59 3.28
N PHE A 101 2.30 -1.92 3.12
CA PHE A 101 2.47 -0.51 3.43
C PHE A 101 3.09 0.18 2.23
N ILE A 102 2.60 1.35 1.89
CA ILE A 102 3.23 2.15 0.83
C ILE A 102 4.42 2.90 1.40
N ARG A 103 5.42 3.10 0.56
CA ARG A 103 6.65 3.80 0.95
C ARG A 103 7.10 4.69 -0.19
N LEU A 104 7.43 5.93 0.15
CA LEU A 104 8.09 6.84 -0.79
C LEU A 104 9.59 6.72 -0.54
N PRO A 105 10.39 6.37 -1.56
CA PRO A 105 11.82 6.08 -1.33
C PRO A 105 12.64 7.24 -0.80
N PHE A 106 12.13 8.45 -0.95
CA PHE A 106 12.83 9.65 -0.51
C PHE A 106 12.38 10.17 0.86
N GLU A 107 11.55 9.41 1.54
CA GLU A 107 11.12 9.76 2.90
C GLU A 107 12.15 9.40 3.95
#